data_64c89240ae6d582c7c68df693251c411
#
_entry.id   64c89240ae6d582c7c68df693251c411
#
_cell.length_a   1.000
_cell.length_b   1.000
_cell.length_c   1.000
_cell.angle_alpha   90.00
_cell.angle_beta   90.00
_cell.angle_gamma   90.00
#
_symmetry.space_group_name_H-M   'P 1'
#
loop_
_entity.id
_entity.type
_entity.pdbx_description
1 polymer ?
#
loop_
_entity_poly.entity_id
_entity_poly.type
_entity_poly.pdbx_seq_one_letter_code
_entity_poly.pdbx_strand_id
1 'polypeptide(L)'
;MGKHIIDAHSHLWLRQDTVWNGKEIRTLKNGRSMFLGEEVQMVPPFMIDGVNSAEVFLSNMDYAQVSAAVVTQEYIDGIQNDYLIDVQRRYPDRFRVCALCDFFNPGYADHAERLIKQGFRGIKIPAQRLLTDSGRVMLTGDEMMRMFHIMEDNGVFLSVDLADGDTQTAEMREIIQECPGLKIAVGHFAMATRDGWEEQVSLAENDNVMIESGGITWLYNAEFYPFRGAVRAIRRAADMVGMDKLMWGSDYPRTITAITYRMSYDFVLKSDELTDDEKALFLGENARRFYGFENLVDLPYIKNMSE
;
A
#
# COMPACT_ATOMS: atom_id res chain seq x y z
N MET A 1 20.76 11.25 -6.15
CA MET A 1 19.37 10.79 -6.31
C MET A 1 19.39 9.29 -6.54
N GLY A 2 18.55 8.50 -5.86
CA GLY A 2 18.45 7.05 -6.05
C GLY A 2 18.11 6.73 -7.51
N LYS A 3 18.62 5.62 -8.02
CA LYS A 3 18.47 5.23 -9.42
C LYS A 3 17.04 4.78 -9.76
N HIS A 4 16.31 4.28 -8.78
CA HIS A 4 15.00 3.65 -8.97
C HIS A 4 13.95 4.23 -8.01
N ILE A 5 12.76 4.50 -8.53
CA ILE A 5 11.58 4.85 -7.75
C ILE A 5 10.73 3.57 -7.61
N ILE A 6 10.25 3.29 -6.39
CA ILE A 6 9.46 2.10 -6.08
C ILE A 6 8.20 2.52 -5.33
N ASP A 7 7.06 2.11 -5.84
CA ASP A 7 5.76 2.36 -5.24
C ASP A 7 5.46 1.28 -4.20
N ALA A 8 5.42 1.64 -2.92
CA ALA A 8 5.19 0.71 -1.82
C ALA A 8 3.70 0.37 -1.59
N HIS A 9 2.76 1.03 -2.30
CA HIS A 9 1.33 0.81 -2.11
C HIS A 9 0.54 1.12 -3.38
N SER A 10 0.00 0.11 -4.00
CA SER A 10 -0.87 0.21 -5.18
C SER A 10 -1.89 -0.93 -5.19
N HIS A 11 -2.90 -0.82 -6.07
CA HIS A 11 -3.95 -1.81 -6.21
C HIS A 11 -4.14 -2.20 -7.67
N LEU A 12 -4.47 -3.46 -7.92
CA LEU A 12 -4.84 -3.98 -9.25
C LEU A 12 -6.07 -4.87 -9.12
N TRP A 13 -6.95 -4.81 -10.12
CA TRP A 13 -8.13 -5.68 -10.22
C TRP A 13 -8.60 -5.80 -11.66
N LEU A 14 -9.26 -6.90 -11.97
CA LEU A 14 -9.99 -7.05 -13.22
C LEU A 14 -11.43 -6.55 -13.08
N ARG A 15 -12.04 -6.73 -11.92
CA ARG A 15 -13.36 -6.19 -11.55
C ARG A 15 -13.44 -5.99 -10.04
N GLN A 16 -14.19 -4.98 -9.62
CA GLN A 16 -14.50 -4.71 -8.21
C GLN A 16 -15.91 -5.19 -7.84
N ASP A 17 -16.32 -6.36 -8.30
CA ASP A 17 -17.65 -6.89 -7.99
C ASP A 17 -17.60 -7.68 -6.67
N THR A 18 -18.05 -7.06 -5.57
CA THR A 18 -18.03 -7.64 -4.22
C THR A 18 -19.17 -7.08 -3.36
N VAL A 19 -19.26 -7.56 -2.12
CA VAL A 19 -20.18 -7.03 -1.10
C VAL A 19 -19.38 -6.76 0.16
N TRP A 20 -19.52 -5.57 0.73
CA TRP A 20 -18.94 -5.20 2.01
C TRP A 20 -20.01 -4.65 2.96
N ASN A 21 -20.10 -5.19 4.18
CA ASN A 21 -21.14 -4.83 5.18
C ASN A 21 -22.56 -4.84 4.59
N GLY A 22 -22.88 -5.88 3.79
CA GLY A 22 -24.19 -6.01 3.14
C GLY A 22 -24.48 -5.03 2.01
N LYS A 23 -23.52 -4.16 1.64
CA LYS A 23 -23.67 -3.21 0.55
C LYS A 23 -22.85 -3.68 -0.67
N GLU A 24 -23.48 -3.57 -1.83
CA GLU A 24 -22.87 -3.91 -3.12
C GLU A 24 -21.74 -2.94 -3.46
N ILE A 25 -20.65 -3.47 -3.98
CA ILE A 25 -19.60 -2.73 -4.68
C ILE A 25 -19.52 -3.33 -6.07
N ARG A 26 -19.79 -2.53 -7.09
CA ARG A 26 -19.91 -3.01 -8.47
C ARG A 26 -19.33 -2.01 -9.46
N THR A 27 -18.48 -2.49 -10.34
CA THR A 27 -17.92 -1.72 -11.45
C THR A 27 -19.04 -1.21 -12.38
N LEU A 28 -19.04 0.08 -12.66
CA LEU A 28 -19.86 0.76 -13.63
C LEU A 28 -19.00 1.26 -14.81
N LYS A 29 -19.61 1.92 -15.78
CA LYS A 29 -18.90 2.51 -16.94
C LYS A 29 -18.17 3.80 -16.56
N ASN A 30 -17.18 4.16 -17.37
CA ASN A 30 -16.46 5.44 -17.28
C ASN A 30 -15.72 5.65 -15.94
N GLY A 31 -15.13 4.59 -15.42
CA GLY A 31 -14.35 4.64 -14.18
C GLY A 31 -15.18 4.79 -12.91
N ARG A 32 -16.50 4.69 -12.99
CA ARG A 32 -17.40 4.78 -11.84
C ARG A 32 -17.67 3.41 -11.23
N SER A 33 -18.03 3.40 -9.97
CA SER A 33 -18.50 2.21 -9.26
C SER A 33 -19.69 2.55 -8.38
N MET A 34 -20.62 1.60 -8.24
CA MET A 34 -21.52 1.60 -7.08
C MET A 34 -20.64 1.22 -5.88
N PHE A 35 -20.50 2.11 -4.92
CA PHE A 35 -19.62 1.95 -3.78
C PHE A 35 -20.37 2.22 -2.48
N LEU A 36 -20.65 1.14 -1.73
CA LEU A 36 -21.35 1.20 -0.45
C LEU A 36 -22.72 1.90 -0.51
N GLY A 37 -23.38 1.82 -1.66
CA GLY A 37 -24.72 2.39 -1.88
C GLY A 37 -24.74 3.74 -2.60
N GLU A 38 -23.58 4.28 -2.99
CA GLU A 38 -23.45 5.52 -3.75
C GLU A 38 -22.67 5.29 -5.05
N GLU A 39 -23.02 6.03 -6.10
CA GLU A 39 -22.22 6.04 -7.32
C GLU A 39 -21.05 7.02 -7.15
N VAL A 40 -19.81 6.52 -7.26
CA VAL A 40 -18.59 7.31 -7.11
C VAL A 40 -17.67 7.15 -8.31
N GLN A 41 -16.81 8.14 -8.54
CA GLN A 41 -15.70 8.04 -9.48
C GLN A 41 -14.54 7.27 -8.78
N MET A 42 -14.41 5.98 -9.07
CA MET A 42 -13.43 5.11 -8.43
C MET A 42 -12.04 5.19 -9.08
N VAL A 43 -12.02 5.29 -10.40
CA VAL A 43 -10.81 5.43 -11.23
C VAL A 43 -11.04 6.53 -12.26
N PRO A 44 -10.00 7.03 -12.97
CA PRO A 44 -10.18 8.05 -14.00
C PRO A 44 -11.20 7.64 -15.07
N PRO A 45 -11.97 8.57 -15.63
CA PRO A 45 -13.04 8.28 -16.60
C PRO A 45 -12.54 7.63 -17.90
N PHE A 46 -11.26 7.76 -18.24
CA PHE A 46 -10.66 7.07 -19.40
C PHE A 46 -10.46 5.56 -19.16
N MET A 47 -10.51 5.09 -17.93
CA MET A 47 -10.57 3.66 -17.58
C MET A 47 -12.03 3.19 -17.71
N ILE A 48 -12.50 3.12 -18.96
CA ILE A 48 -13.92 3.04 -19.34
C ILE A 48 -14.62 1.84 -18.70
N ASP A 49 -13.93 0.69 -18.66
CA ASP A 49 -14.49 -0.57 -18.16
C ASP A 49 -14.24 -0.76 -16.65
N GLY A 50 -13.58 0.21 -16.00
CA GLY A 50 -13.17 0.10 -14.60
C GLY A 50 -12.14 -0.98 -14.32
N VAL A 51 -11.55 -1.57 -15.38
CA VAL A 51 -10.46 -2.55 -15.28
C VAL A 51 -9.16 -1.81 -14.96
N ASN A 52 -8.49 -2.28 -13.92
CA ASN A 52 -7.20 -1.77 -13.50
C ASN A 52 -6.15 -2.88 -13.57
N SER A 53 -5.76 -3.23 -14.80
CA SER A 53 -4.84 -4.35 -15.04
C SER A 53 -3.37 -3.96 -14.83
N ALA A 54 -2.53 -5.00 -14.66
CA ALA A 54 -1.09 -4.84 -14.55
C ALA A 54 -0.50 -4.15 -15.81
N GLU A 55 -1.01 -4.42 -16.99
CA GLU A 55 -0.53 -3.81 -18.23
C GLU A 55 -0.82 -2.31 -18.29
N VAL A 56 -2.00 -1.89 -17.81
CA VAL A 56 -2.35 -0.47 -17.70
C VAL A 56 -1.44 0.21 -16.66
N PHE A 57 -1.21 -0.44 -15.53
CA PHE A 57 -0.34 0.10 -14.49
C PHE A 57 1.12 0.17 -14.94
N LEU A 58 1.65 -0.88 -15.58
CA LEU A 58 3.00 -0.88 -16.15
C LEU A 58 3.21 0.29 -17.12
N SER A 59 2.24 0.58 -17.98
CA SER A 59 2.29 1.73 -18.88
C SER A 59 2.40 3.06 -18.10
N ASN A 60 1.66 3.23 -17.01
CA ASN A 60 1.77 4.41 -16.14
C ASN A 60 3.11 4.46 -15.39
N MET A 61 3.58 3.31 -14.90
CA MET A 61 4.87 3.18 -14.21
C MET A 61 6.03 3.56 -15.15
N ASP A 62 6.04 3.02 -16.36
CA ASP A 62 7.08 3.29 -17.35
C ASP A 62 7.10 4.77 -17.74
N TYR A 63 5.94 5.36 -18.01
CA TYR A 63 5.81 6.80 -18.27
C TYR A 63 6.28 7.66 -17.09
N ALA A 64 5.95 7.27 -15.87
CA ALA A 64 6.35 7.97 -14.66
C ALA A 64 7.75 7.59 -14.14
N GLN A 65 8.49 6.71 -14.81
CA GLN A 65 9.82 6.24 -14.40
C GLN A 65 9.83 5.51 -13.04
N VAL A 66 8.76 4.77 -12.73
CA VAL A 66 8.64 3.93 -11.53
C VAL A 66 9.06 2.50 -11.88
N SER A 67 10.14 2.03 -11.25
CA SER A 67 10.79 0.76 -11.62
C SER A 67 10.03 -0.46 -11.13
N ALA A 68 9.40 -0.39 -9.96
CA ALA A 68 8.67 -1.49 -9.37
C ALA A 68 7.54 -1.00 -8.46
N ALA A 69 6.60 -1.89 -8.13
CA ALA A 69 5.51 -1.58 -7.21
C ALA A 69 5.13 -2.78 -6.32
N VAL A 70 4.63 -2.46 -5.14
CA VAL A 70 3.95 -3.40 -4.25
C VAL A 70 2.46 -3.26 -4.49
N VAL A 71 1.79 -4.38 -4.77
CA VAL A 71 0.35 -4.43 -5.00
C VAL A 71 -0.32 -5.02 -3.78
N THR A 72 -1.10 -4.20 -3.10
CA THR A 72 -1.93 -4.60 -1.97
C THR A 72 -3.36 -4.91 -2.40
N GLN A 73 -4.19 -5.37 -1.48
CA GLN A 73 -5.60 -5.63 -1.72
C GLN A 73 -6.46 -5.02 -0.61
N GLU A 74 -7.71 -4.79 -0.91
CA GLU A 74 -8.72 -4.34 0.03
C GLU A 74 -10.03 -5.12 -0.20
N TYR A 75 -10.81 -5.36 0.86
CA TYR A 75 -12.11 -6.03 0.71
C TYR A 75 -13.05 -5.33 -0.26
N ILE A 76 -12.95 -4.01 -0.33
CA ILE A 76 -13.74 -3.19 -1.28
C ILE A 76 -13.32 -3.36 -2.74
N ASP A 77 -12.17 -3.97 -3.02
CA ASP A 77 -11.74 -4.31 -4.39
C ASP A 77 -12.15 -5.74 -4.78
N GLY A 78 -12.67 -6.50 -3.81
CA GLY A 78 -12.82 -7.94 -3.91
C GLY A 78 -11.47 -8.66 -3.81
N ILE A 79 -11.51 -9.94 -3.46
CA ILE A 79 -10.30 -10.76 -3.34
C ILE A 79 -9.80 -11.12 -4.75
N GLN A 80 -8.61 -10.65 -5.11
CA GLN A 80 -7.99 -10.78 -6.44
C GLN A 80 -6.79 -11.76 -6.45
N ASN A 81 -6.71 -12.69 -5.49
CA ASN A 81 -5.52 -13.54 -5.30
C ASN A 81 -5.09 -14.28 -6.57
N ASP A 82 -6.02 -14.91 -7.29
CA ASP A 82 -5.70 -15.68 -8.51
C ASP A 82 -5.10 -14.78 -9.61
N TYR A 83 -5.64 -13.57 -9.76
CA TYR A 83 -5.11 -12.62 -10.71
C TYR A 83 -3.73 -12.08 -10.28
N LEU A 84 -3.57 -11.71 -9.02
CA LEU A 84 -2.34 -11.09 -8.56
C LEU A 84 -1.16 -12.06 -8.53
N ILE A 85 -1.37 -13.33 -8.20
CA ILE A 85 -0.28 -14.33 -8.27
C ILE A 85 0.20 -14.55 -9.72
N ASP A 86 -0.70 -14.48 -10.69
CA ASP A 86 -0.35 -14.51 -12.11
C ASP A 86 0.45 -13.26 -12.51
N VAL A 87 0.03 -12.08 -12.06
CA VAL A 87 0.78 -10.82 -12.28
C VAL A 87 2.21 -10.93 -11.75
N GLN A 88 2.41 -11.41 -10.52
CA GLN A 88 3.74 -11.57 -9.93
C GLN A 88 4.60 -12.55 -10.72
N ARG A 89 4.02 -13.65 -11.22
CA ARG A 89 4.74 -14.64 -12.03
C ARG A 89 5.14 -14.09 -13.41
N ARG A 90 4.30 -13.27 -14.03
CA ARG A 90 4.60 -12.64 -15.33
C ARG A 90 5.59 -11.50 -15.23
N TYR A 91 5.59 -10.77 -14.11
CA TYR A 91 6.40 -9.56 -13.94
C TYR A 91 7.18 -9.58 -12.59
N PRO A 92 8.03 -10.59 -12.34
CA PRO A 92 8.66 -10.81 -11.03
C PRO A 92 9.61 -9.69 -10.60
N ASP A 93 10.18 -8.93 -11.54
CA ASP A 93 11.08 -7.83 -11.26
C ASP A 93 10.35 -6.46 -11.16
N ARG A 94 9.04 -6.47 -11.45
CA ARG A 94 8.21 -5.26 -11.42
C ARG A 94 7.24 -5.24 -10.24
N PHE A 95 6.77 -6.41 -9.78
CA PHE A 95 5.75 -6.48 -8.75
C PHE A 95 6.11 -7.40 -7.58
N ARG A 96 5.74 -6.97 -6.37
CA ARG A 96 5.51 -7.80 -5.20
C ARG A 96 4.03 -7.71 -4.86
N VAL A 97 3.35 -8.84 -4.73
CA VAL A 97 1.91 -8.85 -4.48
C VAL A 97 1.59 -9.38 -3.08
N CYS A 98 0.61 -8.76 -2.44
CA CYS A 98 0.04 -9.23 -1.19
C CYS A 98 -1.18 -10.09 -1.48
N ALA A 99 -1.31 -11.23 -0.81
CA ALA A 99 -2.56 -11.95 -0.73
C ALA A 99 -3.51 -11.29 0.27
N LEU A 100 -4.80 -11.51 0.10
CA LEU A 100 -5.85 -11.13 1.04
C LEU A 100 -6.63 -12.38 1.45
N CYS A 101 -6.81 -12.56 2.77
CA CYS A 101 -7.62 -13.62 3.34
C CYS A 101 -8.96 -13.08 3.81
N ASP A 102 -9.96 -13.95 3.92
CA ASP A 102 -11.20 -13.64 4.61
C ASP A 102 -11.02 -13.88 6.12
N PHE A 103 -10.67 -12.82 6.84
CA PHE A 103 -10.38 -12.88 8.27
C PHE A 103 -11.64 -13.06 9.15
N PHE A 104 -12.83 -12.99 8.58
CA PHE A 104 -14.09 -13.19 9.31
C PHE A 104 -14.49 -14.66 9.40
N ASN A 105 -13.89 -15.52 8.58
CA ASN A 105 -14.16 -16.96 8.57
C ASN A 105 -12.96 -17.74 9.12
N PRO A 106 -13.16 -18.70 10.05
CA PRO A 106 -12.07 -19.52 10.59
C PRO A 106 -11.31 -20.28 9.49
N GLY A 107 -10.04 -20.57 9.74
CA GLY A 107 -9.17 -21.28 8.79
C GLY A 107 -8.36 -20.34 7.87
N TYR A 108 -8.39 -19.02 8.13
CA TYR A 108 -7.64 -18.06 7.33
C TYR A 108 -6.11 -18.20 7.48
N ALA A 109 -5.61 -18.68 8.62
CA ALA A 109 -4.17 -18.94 8.78
C ALA A 109 -3.70 -20.10 7.89
N ASP A 110 -4.49 -21.19 7.78
CA ASP A 110 -4.19 -22.27 6.82
C ASP A 110 -4.34 -21.81 5.38
N HIS A 111 -5.27 -20.89 5.11
CA HIS A 111 -5.41 -20.29 3.78
C HIS A 111 -4.20 -19.43 3.43
N ALA A 112 -3.76 -18.57 4.34
CA ALA A 112 -2.55 -17.76 4.18
C ALA A 112 -1.33 -18.64 3.89
N GLU A 113 -1.14 -19.74 4.63
CA GLU A 113 -0.05 -20.69 4.38
C GLU A 113 -0.09 -21.27 2.95
N ARG A 114 -1.29 -21.63 2.47
CA ARG A 114 -1.44 -22.10 1.08
C ARG A 114 -1.08 -21.03 0.05
N LEU A 115 -1.50 -19.77 0.29
CA LEU A 115 -1.19 -18.63 -0.60
C LEU A 115 0.32 -18.34 -0.60
N ILE A 116 0.98 -18.40 0.54
CA ILE A 116 2.44 -18.27 0.65
C ILE A 116 3.13 -19.38 -0.16
N LYS A 117 2.69 -20.63 -0.05
CA LYS A 117 3.21 -21.76 -0.86
C LYS A 117 2.99 -21.59 -2.36
N GLN A 118 1.97 -20.83 -2.78
CA GLN A 118 1.76 -20.47 -4.19
C GLN A 118 2.74 -19.42 -4.70
N GLY A 119 3.42 -18.70 -3.78
CA GLY A 119 4.47 -17.74 -4.11
C GLY A 119 4.16 -16.28 -3.76
N PHE A 120 3.08 -15.99 -3.03
CA PHE A 120 2.85 -14.64 -2.51
C PHE A 120 4.00 -14.20 -1.62
N ARG A 121 4.40 -12.93 -1.73
CA ARG A 121 5.49 -12.33 -0.97
C ARG A 121 5.02 -11.51 0.22
N GLY A 122 3.74 -11.15 0.27
CA GLY A 122 3.10 -10.41 1.34
C GLY A 122 1.68 -10.90 1.63
N ILE A 123 1.21 -10.60 2.83
CA ILE A 123 -0.20 -10.68 3.21
C ILE A 123 -0.68 -9.26 3.55
N LYS A 124 -1.83 -8.89 3.02
CA LYS A 124 -2.50 -7.62 3.38
C LYS A 124 -3.53 -7.88 4.46
N ILE A 125 -3.50 -7.05 5.50
CA ILE A 125 -4.56 -6.95 6.50
C ILE A 125 -5.12 -5.54 6.51
N PRO A 126 -6.32 -5.30 5.98
CA PRO A 126 -7.04 -4.05 6.17
C PRO A 126 -7.64 -4.02 7.58
N ALA A 127 -6.79 -3.77 8.59
CA ALA A 127 -7.13 -3.97 10.00
C ALA A 127 -8.24 -3.02 10.49
N GLN A 128 -8.36 -1.82 9.90
CA GLN A 128 -9.48 -0.92 10.14
C GLN A 128 -10.83 -1.55 9.78
N ARG A 129 -10.87 -2.47 8.79
CA ARG A 129 -12.07 -3.20 8.37
C ARG A 129 -12.44 -4.33 9.32
N LEU A 130 -11.52 -4.76 10.17
CA LEU A 130 -11.76 -5.80 11.17
C LEU A 130 -12.51 -5.27 12.40
N LEU A 131 -12.69 -3.95 12.48
CA LEU A 131 -13.51 -3.28 13.48
C LEU A 131 -14.91 -3.03 12.87
N THR A 132 -15.85 -3.93 13.13
CA THR A 132 -17.23 -3.83 12.59
C THR A 132 -18.24 -3.65 13.71
N ASP A 133 -19.43 -3.14 13.38
CA ASP A 133 -20.55 -3.00 14.33
C ASP A 133 -21.04 -4.37 14.84
N SER A 134 -20.82 -5.44 14.09
CA SER A 134 -21.25 -6.80 14.41
C SER A 134 -20.19 -7.62 15.15
N GLY A 135 -18.97 -7.10 15.30
CA GLY A 135 -17.87 -7.80 15.98
C GLY A 135 -16.51 -7.24 15.60
N ARG A 136 -15.50 -7.66 16.36
CA ARG A 136 -14.11 -7.30 16.15
C ARG A 136 -13.28 -8.56 15.95
N VAL A 137 -12.47 -8.61 14.90
CA VAL A 137 -11.39 -9.59 14.78
C VAL A 137 -10.14 -8.98 15.42
N MET A 138 -9.68 -9.58 16.52
CA MET A 138 -8.48 -9.12 17.23
C MET A 138 -7.23 -9.48 16.44
N LEU A 139 -6.31 -8.54 16.27
CA LEU A 139 -5.02 -8.80 15.64
C LEU A 139 -4.14 -9.72 16.51
N THR A 140 -4.39 -9.77 17.83
CA THR A 140 -3.71 -10.66 18.78
C THR A 140 -4.49 -11.95 19.07
N GLY A 141 -5.55 -12.27 18.28
CA GLY A 141 -6.27 -13.54 18.40
C GLY A 141 -5.39 -14.72 18.01
N ASP A 142 -5.62 -15.90 18.63
CA ASP A 142 -4.79 -17.10 18.47
C ASP A 142 -4.53 -17.47 16.99
N GLU A 143 -5.56 -17.42 16.14
CA GLU A 143 -5.42 -17.76 14.73
C GLU A 143 -4.64 -16.70 13.96
N MET A 144 -4.81 -15.42 14.32
CA MET A 144 -4.07 -14.30 13.72
C MET A 144 -2.59 -14.38 14.09
N MET A 145 -2.28 -14.61 15.36
CA MET A 145 -0.90 -14.82 15.83
C MET A 145 -0.24 -16.01 15.16
N ARG A 146 -0.96 -17.13 15.02
CA ARG A 146 -0.47 -18.29 14.27
C ARG A 146 -0.13 -17.92 12.82
N MET A 147 -0.95 -17.10 12.16
CA MET A 147 -0.67 -16.62 10.81
C MET A 147 0.59 -15.75 10.76
N PHE A 148 0.81 -14.87 11.74
CA PHE A 148 2.02 -14.05 11.80
C PHE A 148 3.29 -14.89 11.97
N HIS A 149 3.27 -15.93 12.80
CA HIS A 149 4.39 -16.88 12.89
C HIS A 149 4.63 -17.60 11.55
N ILE A 150 3.58 -18.05 10.86
CA ILE A 150 3.72 -18.65 9.52
C ILE A 150 4.37 -17.65 8.54
N MET A 151 3.97 -16.38 8.58
CA MET A 151 4.55 -15.34 7.72
C MET A 151 6.03 -15.10 8.06
N GLU A 152 6.37 -14.98 9.35
CA GLU A 152 7.74 -14.81 9.83
C GLU A 152 8.62 -15.96 9.39
N ASP A 153 8.22 -17.21 9.64
CA ASP A 153 8.95 -18.44 9.29
C ASP A 153 9.23 -18.56 7.78
N ASN A 154 8.35 -17.99 6.95
CA ASN A 154 8.46 -18.00 5.50
C ASN A 154 9.08 -16.72 4.90
N GLY A 155 9.45 -15.74 5.72
CA GLY A 155 10.03 -14.47 5.29
C GLY A 155 9.06 -13.61 4.43
N VAL A 156 7.75 -13.73 4.69
CA VAL A 156 6.69 -12.99 4.00
C VAL A 156 6.35 -11.74 4.79
N PHE A 157 6.23 -10.58 4.13
CA PHE A 157 5.94 -9.32 4.81
C PHE A 157 4.44 -9.12 5.08
N LEU A 158 4.14 -8.39 6.13
CA LEU A 158 2.81 -7.88 6.45
C LEU A 158 2.66 -6.46 5.87
N SER A 159 1.59 -6.22 5.11
CA SER A 159 1.08 -4.89 4.79
C SER A 159 -0.20 -4.67 5.59
N VAL A 160 -0.26 -3.64 6.43
CA VAL A 160 -1.38 -3.43 7.35
C VAL A 160 -1.87 -1.99 7.32
N ASP A 161 -3.19 -1.81 7.18
CA ASP A 161 -3.85 -0.52 7.35
C ASP A 161 -4.58 -0.52 8.69
N LEU A 162 -4.09 0.26 9.64
CA LEU A 162 -4.66 0.37 10.97
C LEU A 162 -5.84 1.36 10.98
N ALA A 163 -6.71 1.23 11.97
CA ALA A 163 -7.72 2.23 12.25
C ALA A 163 -7.07 3.54 12.74
N ASP A 164 -7.79 4.66 12.61
CA ASP A 164 -7.30 5.98 12.98
C ASP A 164 -6.76 6.03 14.43
N GLY A 165 -5.70 6.77 14.61
CA GLY A 165 -5.09 7.02 15.91
C GLY A 165 -4.40 5.78 16.50
N ASP A 166 -4.56 5.60 17.81
CA ASP A 166 -3.91 4.55 18.60
C ASP A 166 -4.74 3.27 18.78
N THR A 167 -5.89 3.18 18.12
CA THR A 167 -6.92 2.14 18.33
C THR A 167 -6.36 0.71 18.30
N GLN A 168 -5.39 0.43 17.43
CA GLN A 168 -4.79 -0.90 17.26
C GLN A 168 -3.29 -0.95 17.54
N THR A 169 -2.69 0.15 18.01
CA THR A 169 -1.24 0.21 18.23
C THR A 169 -0.77 -0.71 19.36
N ALA A 170 -1.59 -0.91 20.40
CA ALA A 170 -1.25 -1.84 21.48
C ALA A 170 -1.15 -3.29 20.95
N GLU A 171 -2.10 -3.73 20.13
CA GLU A 171 -2.07 -5.05 19.49
C GLU A 171 -0.83 -5.17 18.57
N MET A 172 -0.52 -4.13 17.79
CA MET A 172 0.66 -4.13 16.94
C MET A 172 1.97 -4.22 17.72
N ARG A 173 2.09 -3.56 18.88
CA ARG A 173 3.28 -3.66 19.74
C ARG A 173 3.46 -5.09 20.27
N GLU A 174 2.38 -5.79 20.62
CA GLU A 174 2.42 -7.20 21.02
C GLU A 174 2.90 -8.08 19.85
N ILE A 175 2.34 -7.91 18.66
CA ILE A 175 2.74 -8.66 17.45
C ILE A 175 4.23 -8.43 17.12
N ILE A 176 4.70 -7.18 17.20
CA ILE A 176 6.10 -6.84 16.94
C ILE A 176 7.04 -7.54 17.93
N GLN A 177 6.63 -7.67 19.20
CA GLN A 177 7.40 -8.35 20.23
C GLN A 177 7.43 -9.88 20.05
N GLU A 178 6.28 -10.46 19.70
CA GLU A 178 6.13 -11.91 19.51
C GLU A 178 6.72 -12.42 18.18
N CYS A 179 6.75 -11.56 17.15
CA CYS A 179 7.25 -11.89 15.81
C CYS A 179 8.33 -10.87 15.37
N PRO A 180 9.50 -10.83 16.03
CA PRO A 180 10.52 -9.79 15.77
C PRO A 180 11.18 -9.90 14.39
N GLY A 181 11.08 -11.04 13.71
CA GLY A 181 11.55 -11.24 12.33
C GLY A 181 10.50 -10.92 11.26
N LEU A 182 9.25 -10.70 11.64
CA LEU A 182 8.19 -10.36 10.71
C LEU A 182 8.38 -8.92 10.21
N LYS A 183 8.59 -8.75 8.91
CA LYS A 183 8.64 -7.42 8.27
C LYS A 183 7.23 -6.83 8.17
N ILE A 184 7.03 -5.63 8.71
CA ILE A 184 5.73 -4.96 8.78
C ILE A 184 5.78 -3.61 8.08
N ALA A 185 4.88 -3.38 7.12
CA ALA A 185 4.65 -2.08 6.49
C ALA A 185 3.28 -1.54 6.95
N VAL A 186 3.30 -0.44 7.71
CA VAL A 186 2.09 0.28 8.14
C VAL A 186 1.69 1.26 7.04
N GLY A 187 0.46 1.15 6.56
CA GLY A 187 -0.06 1.84 5.40
C GLY A 187 -0.55 3.26 5.63
N HIS A 188 -0.82 3.94 4.52
CA HIS A 188 -1.49 5.24 4.44
C HIS A 188 -0.86 6.34 5.29
N PHE A 189 0.45 6.26 5.53
CA PHE A 189 1.20 7.19 6.39
C PHE A 189 0.52 7.42 7.74
N ALA A 190 0.01 6.32 8.33
CA ALA A 190 -0.73 6.35 9.59
C ALA A 190 -1.89 7.37 9.60
N MET A 191 -2.45 7.71 8.43
CA MET A 191 -3.49 8.74 8.27
C MET A 191 -3.08 10.10 8.86
N ALA A 192 -1.95 10.65 8.42
CA ALA A 192 -1.23 11.82 8.97
C ALA A 192 -2.05 13.12 9.20
N THR A 193 -3.31 13.15 8.79
CA THR A 193 -4.24 14.26 9.07
C THR A 193 -5.22 13.95 10.19
N ARG A 194 -5.10 12.78 10.83
CA ARG A 194 -5.95 12.33 11.94
C ARG A 194 -5.21 12.45 13.27
N ASP A 195 -5.95 12.69 14.34
CA ASP A 195 -5.39 12.75 15.68
C ASP A 195 -4.77 11.39 16.07
N GLY A 196 -3.60 11.41 16.69
CA GLY A 196 -2.90 10.22 17.18
C GLY A 196 -2.14 9.43 16.10
N TRP A 197 -1.96 9.97 14.89
CA TRP A 197 -1.20 9.31 13.82
C TRP A 197 0.27 9.04 14.20
N GLU A 198 0.86 9.91 15.05
CA GLU A 198 2.22 9.72 15.54
C GLU A 198 2.39 8.44 16.36
N GLU A 199 1.35 7.97 17.04
CA GLU A 199 1.40 6.69 17.77
C GLU A 199 1.61 5.49 16.83
N GLN A 200 1.03 5.54 15.63
CA GLN A 200 1.29 4.52 14.61
C GLN A 200 2.69 4.67 14.01
N VAL A 201 3.14 5.91 13.76
CA VAL A 201 4.51 6.16 13.27
C VAL A 201 5.54 5.63 14.25
N SER A 202 5.32 5.78 15.57
CA SER A 202 6.24 5.30 16.60
C SER A 202 6.45 3.76 16.57
N LEU A 203 5.58 2.99 15.94
CA LEU A 203 5.79 1.55 15.73
C LEU A 203 7.08 1.29 14.93
N ALA A 204 7.47 2.22 14.05
CA ALA A 204 8.68 2.11 13.25
C ALA A 204 9.98 2.41 14.02
N GLU A 205 9.94 2.71 15.32
CA GLU A 205 11.10 2.64 16.21
C GLU A 205 11.68 1.21 16.28
N ASN A 206 10.88 0.20 15.92
CA ASN A 206 11.31 -1.19 15.80
C ASN A 206 11.94 -1.46 14.43
N ASP A 207 13.01 -2.27 14.41
CA ASP A 207 13.82 -2.49 13.21
C ASP A 207 13.04 -3.13 12.06
N ASN A 208 12.08 -3.97 12.36
CA ASN A 208 11.27 -4.73 11.40
C ASN A 208 10.03 -3.98 10.88
N VAL A 209 9.82 -2.72 11.32
CA VAL A 209 8.64 -1.91 10.95
C VAL A 209 9.02 -0.74 10.05
N MET A 210 8.25 -0.53 9.01
CA MET A 210 8.32 0.61 8.09
C MET A 210 6.95 1.30 7.99
N ILE A 211 6.95 2.58 7.66
CA ILE A 211 5.74 3.35 7.34
C ILE A 211 5.74 3.64 5.84
N GLU A 212 4.67 3.30 5.15
CA GLU A 212 4.51 3.64 3.74
C GLU A 212 3.38 4.66 3.52
N SER A 213 3.55 5.50 2.50
CA SER A 213 2.73 6.70 2.31
C SER A 213 1.57 6.52 1.34
N GLY A 214 0.99 5.31 1.24
CA GLY A 214 -0.12 5.05 0.31
C GLY A 214 -1.14 6.17 0.28
N GLY A 215 -1.16 6.91 -0.83
CA GLY A 215 -2.13 7.99 -1.02
C GLY A 215 -1.94 9.23 -0.12
N ILE A 216 -0.77 9.51 0.42
CA ILE A 216 -0.55 10.73 1.23
C ILE A 216 -1.05 12.00 0.54
N THR A 217 -1.02 12.05 -0.78
CA THR A 217 -1.48 13.21 -1.56
C THR A 217 -2.98 13.44 -1.43
N TRP A 218 -3.81 12.39 -1.29
CA TRP A 218 -5.24 12.58 -1.11
C TRP A 218 -5.60 13.05 0.31
N LEU A 219 -4.77 12.75 1.33
CA LEU A 219 -4.92 13.35 2.65
C LEU A 219 -4.78 14.88 2.63
N TYR A 220 -4.01 15.40 1.67
CA TYR A 220 -3.73 16.83 1.51
C TYR A 220 -4.34 17.42 0.23
N ASN A 221 -5.36 16.80 -0.35
CA ASN A 221 -6.01 17.27 -1.59
C ASN A 221 -6.48 18.73 -1.52
N ALA A 222 -6.92 19.20 -0.34
CA ALA A 222 -7.35 20.59 -0.16
C ALA A 222 -6.24 21.62 -0.41
N GLU A 223 -4.98 21.25 -0.22
CA GLU A 223 -3.83 22.09 -0.50
C GLU A 223 -3.44 22.07 -1.98
N PHE A 224 -3.79 20.97 -2.68
CA PHE A 224 -3.34 20.64 -4.02
C PHE A 224 -1.81 20.63 -4.15
N TYR A 225 -1.30 20.43 -5.38
CA TYR A 225 0.14 20.42 -5.66
C TYR A 225 0.79 21.77 -5.30
N PRO A 226 1.95 21.80 -4.63
CA PRO A 226 2.89 20.70 -4.34
C PRO A 226 2.73 20.04 -2.95
N PHE A 227 1.56 19.96 -2.36
CA PHE A 227 1.25 19.21 -1.15
C PHE A 227 2.21 19.49 0.03
N ARG A 228 2.39 20.75 0.38
CA ARG A 228 3.34 21.17 1.43
C ARG A 228 3.03 20.53 2.80
N GLY A 229 1.75 20.29 3.10
CA GLY A 229 1.35 19.57 4.30
C GLY A 229 1.88 18.13 4.32
N ALA A 230 1.83 17.44 3.17
CA ALA A 230 2.41 16.11 3.05
C ALA A 230 3.93 16.12 3.28
N VAL A 231 4.65 17.10 2.71
CA VAL A 231 6.11 17.24 2.96
C VAL A 231 6.40 17.45 4.44
N ARG A 232 5.63 18.32 5.13
CA ARG A 232 5.79 18.54 6.57
C ARG A 232 5.49 17.29 7.39
N ALA A 233 4.48 16.49 7.01
CA ALA A 233 4.18 15.22 7.65
C ALA A 233 5.34 14.22 7.47
N ILE A 234 5.90 14.10 6.25
CA ILE A 234 7.08 13.28 5.99
C ILE A 234 8.26 13.74 6.85
N ARG A 235 8.54 15.05 6.92
CA ARG A 235 9.61 15.59 7.77
C ARG A 235 9.37 15.26 9.25
N ARG A 236 8.14 15.47 9.75
CA ARG A 236 7.77 15.15 11.14
C ARG A 236 7.98 13.67 11.46
N ALA A 237 7.54 12.76 10.60
CA ALA A 237 7.76 11.33 10.79
C ALA A 237 9.25 10.98 10.76
N ALA A 238 10.02 11.57 9.83
CA ALA A 238 11.46 11.36 9.76
C ALA A 238 12.20 11.87 11.00
N ASP A 239 11.74 12.95 11.63
CA ASP A 239 12.30 13.45 12.89
C ASP A 239 11.99 12.52 14.08
N MET A 240 10.94 11.71 13.98
CA MET A 240 10.56 10.72 15.00
C MET A 240 11.35 9.41 14.86
N VAL A 241 11.37 8.84 13.66
CA VAL A 241 11.84 7.45 13.47
C VAL A 241 13.00 7.31 12.46
N GLY A 242 13.40 8.40 11.80
CA GLY A 242 14.39 8.40 10.73
C GLY A 242 13.78 8.25 9.34
N MET A 243 14.40 8.87 8.33
CA MET A 243 13.96 8.77 6.94
C MET A 243 14.12 7.36 6.37
N ASP A 244 15.03 6.57 6.91
CA ASP A 244 15.26 5.17 6.54
C ASP A 244 14.13 4.22 6.91
N LYS A 245 13.14 4.70 7.67
CA LYS A 245 11.91 3.99 8.07
C LYS A 245 10.69 4.34 7.21
N LEU A 246 10.81 5.27 6.28
CA LEU A 246 9.68 5.79 5.51
C LEU A 246 9.79 5.38 4.04
N MET A 247 8.65 5.02 3.43
CA MET A 247 8.57 4.61 2.02
C MET A 247 7.45 5.38 1.31
N TRP A 248 7.68 5.74 0.05
CA TRP A 248 6.63 6.28 -0.79
C TRP A 248 5.71 5.17 -1.30
N GLY A 249 4.40 5.41 -1.25
CA GLY A 249 3.35 4.64 -1.89
C GLY A 249 2.31 5.57 -2.51
N SER A 250 1.75 5.21 -3.65
CA SER A 250 0.86 6.09 -4.42
C SER A 250 -0.62 5.95 -4.07
N ASP A 251 -1.06 4.78 -3.64
CA ASP A 251 -2.46 4.34 -3.64
C ASP A 251 -3.09 4.38 -5.04
N TYR A 252 -2.29 4.03 -6.08
CA TYR A 252 -2.81 3.85 -7.43
C TYR A 252 -3.88 2.73 -7.45
N PRO A 253 -5.02 2.87 -8.15
CA PRO A 253 -5.37 3.93 -9.09
C PRO A 253 -6.20 5.07 -8.47
N ARG A 254 -6.53 5.02 -7.19
CA ARG A 254 -7.40 6.02 -6.54
C ARG A 254 -6.82 7.42 -6.63
N THR A 255 -5.54 7.57 -6.36
CA THR A 255 -4.82 8.85 -6.43
C THR A 255 -4.92 9.49 -7.81
N ILE A 256 -4.92 8.72 -8.89
CA ILE A 256 -4.97 9.27 -10.25
C ILE A 256 -6.36 9.76 -10.70
N THR A 257 -7.36 9.69 -9.84
CA THR A 257 -8.64 10.38 -10.07
C THR A 257 -8.50 11.90 -9.93
N ALA A 258 -7.52 12.38 -9.16
CA ALA A 258 -7.30 13.79 -8.84
C ALA A 258 -6.04 14.37 -9.47
N ILE A 259 -4.98 13.58 -9.59
CA ILE A 259 -3.66 13.99 -10.08
C ILE A 259 -3.07 12.95 -11.04
N THR A 260 -1.97 13.27 -11.73
CA THR A 260 -1.25 12.24 -12.50
C THR A 260 -0.45 11.33 -11.57
N TYR A 261 -0.15 10.11 -12.01
CA TYR A 261 0.65 9.17 -11.24
C TYR A 261 2.03 9.75 -10.88
N ARG A 262 2.69 10.47 -11.81
CA ARG A 262 3.95 11.16 -11.55
C ARG A 262 3.82 12.24 -10.45
N MET A 263 2.74 12.99 -10.42
CA MET A 263 2.52 14.03 -9.39
C MET A 263 2.43 13.46 -7.98
N SER A 264 2.11 12.16 -7.82
CA SER A 264 2.02 11.52 -6.51
C SER A 264 3.37 11.39 -5.78
N TYR A 265 4.49 11.56 -6.49
CA TYR A 265 5.84 11.58 -5.91
C TYR A 265 6.69 12.81 -6.30
N ASP A 266 6.37 13.46 -7.41
CA ASP A 266 7.19 14.58 -7.96
C ASP A 266 7.29 15.77 -6.98
N PHE A 267 6.28 15.95 -6.13
CA PHE A 267 6.29 16.96 -5.06
C PHE A 267 7.43 16.74 -4.05
N VAL A 268 7.80 15.47 -3.78
CA VAL A 268 8.94 15.12 -2.94
C VAL A 268 10.24 15.49 -3.65
N LEU A 269 10.38 15.16 -4.94
CA LEU A 269 11.57 15.49 -5.72
C LEU A 269 11.83 17.00 -5.78
N LYS A 270 10.77 17.80 -5.88
CA LYS A 270 10.83 19.25 -5.99
C LYS A 270 10.89 19.99 -4.66
N SER A 271 10.71 19.28 -3.55
CA SER A 271 10.80 19.89 -2.22
C SER A 271 12.23 20.30 -1.90
N ASP A 272 12.39 21.46 -1.30
CA ASP A 272 13.63 21.97 -0.70
C ASP A 272 13.75 21.66 0.81
N GLU A 273 12.71 21.07 1.40
CA GLU A 273 12.67 20.64 2.82
C GLU A 273 13.32 19.27 3.05
N LEU A 274 13.65 18.54 1.97
CA LEU A 274 14.29 17.21 2.02
C LEU A 274 15.58 17.22 1.24
N THR A 275 16.63 16.60 1.78
CA THR A 275 17.90 16.41 1.09
C THR A 275 17.77 15.37 -0.03
N ASP A 276 18.72 15.35 -0.97
CA ASP A 276 18.72 14.37 -2.06
C ASP A 276 18.85 12.93 -1.57
N ASP A 277 19.59 12.70 -0.45
CA ASP A 277 19.71 11.38 0.16
C ASP A 277 18.39 10.94 0.81
N GLU A 278 17.69 11.85 1.50
CA GLU A 278 16.36 11.56 2.07
C GLU A 278 15.33 11.27 0.98
N LYS A 279 15.35 12.02 -0.13
CA LYS A 279 14.48 11.75 -1.29
C LYS A 279 14.76 10.35 -1.88
N ALA A 280 16.05 9.98 -2.01
CA ALA A 280 16.43 8.67 -2.52
C ALA A 280 15.96 7.53 -1.61
N LEU A 281 16.10 7.68 -0.28
CA LEU A 281 15.62 6.73 0.71
C LEU A 281 14.10 6.57 0.61
N PHE A 282 13.36 7.67 0.71
CA PHE A 282 11.90 7.68 0.72
C PHE A 282 11.28 7.13 -0.57
N LEU A 283 11.82 7.54 -1.74
CA LEU A 283 11.22 7.21 -3.04
C LEU A 283 11.59 5.82 -3.57
N GLY A 284 12.62 5.15 -3.00
CA GLY A 284 12.98 3.86 -3.59
C GLY A 284 13.91 2.98 -2.75
N GLU A 285 15.00 3.48 -2.18
CA GLU A 285 16.02 2.63 -1.55
C GLU A 285 15.48 1.86 -0.33
N ASN A 286 14.59 2.48 0.46
CA ASN A 286 13.95 1.81 1.59
C ASN A 286 13.04 0.68 1.12
N ALA A 287 12.15 0.94 0.15
CA ALA A 287 11.26 -0.08 -0.41
C ALA A 287 12.05 -1.20 -1.11
N ARG A 288 13.14 -0.86 -1.83
CA ARG A 288 14.03 -1.83 -2.46
C ARG A 288 14.58 -2.85 -1.44
N ARG A 289 15.11 -2.34 -0.32
CA ARG A 289 15.69 -3.18 0.75
C ARG A 289 14.62 -3.97 1.49
N PHE A 290 13.52 -3.32 1.84
CA PHE A 290 12.44 -3.93 2.63
C PHE A 290 11.74 -5.06 1.86
N TYR A 291 11.33 -4.83 0.62
CA TYR A 291 10.60 -5.79 -0.20
C TYR A 291 11.51 -6.75 -1.00
N GLY A 292 12.82 -6.56 -0.96
CA GLY A 292 13.79 -7.44 -1.63
C GLY A 292 13.73 -7.35 -3.16
N PHE A 293 13.65 -6.14 -3.72
CA PHE A 293 13.81 -5.94 -5.16
C PHE A 293 15.30 -5.95 -5.53
N GLU A 294 15.74 -6.96 -6.29
CA GLU A 294 17.13 -7.15 -6.68
C GLU A 294 17.41 -6.75 -8.14
N ASN A 295 16.53 -7.16 -9.06
CA ASN A 295 16.70 -7.01 -10.50
C ASN A 295 15.79 -5.90 -11.04
N LEU A 296 15.98 -4.67 -10.55
CA LEU A 296 15.16 -3.55 -11.01
C LEU A 296 15.51 -3.16 -12.46
N VAL A 297 14.47 -2.88 -13.24
CA VAL A 297 14.58 -2.50 -14.64
C VAL A 297 14.98 -1.02 -14.75
N ASP A 298 16.01 -0.75 -15.55
CA ASP A 298 16.33 0.61 -15.98
C ASP A 298 15.31 1.07 -17.03
N LEU A 299 14.53 2.09 -16.70
CA LEU A 299 13.51 2.62 -17.60
C LEU A 299 14.12 3.73 -18.47
N PRO A 300 14.02 3.66 -19.82
CA PRO A 300 14.46 4.73 -20.67
C PRO A 300 13.57 5.98 -20.45
N TYR A 301 14.20 7.13 -20.28
CA TYR A 301 13.44 8.38 -20.29
C TYR A 301 12.94 8.66 -21.71
N ILE A 302 11.64 8.86 -21.82
CA ILE A 302 10.99 9.24 -23.07
C ILE A 302 10.49 10.67 -22.93
N LYS A 303 11.07 11.55 -23.75
CA LYS A 303 10.77 12.98 -23.75
C LYS A 303 9.31 13.24 -24.16
N ASN A 304 8.63 14.10 -23.43
CA ASN A 304 7.32 14.59 -23.81
C ASN A 304 7.39 15.50 -25.05
N MET A 305 6.33 15.58 -25.80
CA MET A 305 6.21 16.46 -26.96
C MET A 305 6.43 17.95 -26.58
N SER A 306 6.15 18.31 -25.32
CA SER A 306 6.26 19.69 -24.80
C SER A 306 7.63 20.02 -24.20
N GLU A 307 8.61 19.13 -24.26
CA GLU A 307 9.96 19.32 -23.72
C GLU A 307 10.98 19.79 -24.77
#